data_d5103416ae7355b0fec28cb5802d5019
#
_entry.id   d5103416ae7355b0fec28cb5802d5019
#
_cell.length_a   1.000
_cell.length_b   1.000
_cell.length_c   1.000
_cell.angle_alpha   90.00
_cell.angle_beta   90.00
_cell.angle_gamma   90.00
#
_symmetry.space_group_name_H-M   'P 1'
#
loop_
_entity.id
_entity.type
_entity.pdbx_description
1 polymer ?
#
loop_
_entity_poly.entity_id
_entity_poly.type
_entity_poly.pdbx_seq_one_letter_code
_entity_poly.pdbx_strand_id
1 'polypeptide(L)'
;VCAGTTPEIEVETLKWLMDIVQDAVDKPLCIDSPNPRTIEAVFKYAKQPGIINSVSEESEDKCDIIYPLIQGTDWQVIALTCDSRGIPSDVQTRIDITKIMVEKAAKYGITPDRIYIDPLVIAVSTDNQSLLKFVEATKKIKEMYPTIHITSGLSNISFGMPFRRIINQSFLTLAMYAGMDSAIMDPTNREMLATLLATQVLMGQDRHCRKFITAYRKGNIGPKKE
;
A
#
# COMPACT_ATOMS: atom_id res chain seq x y z
N VAL A 1 -11.28 2.01 -0.52
CA VAL A 1 -12.32 3.06 -0.46
C VAL A 1 -11.87 4.19 0.43
N CYS A 2 -11.92 5.42 -0.10
CA CYS A 2 -11.56 6.66 0.59
C CYS A 2 -12.66 7.68 0.29
N ALA A 3 -13.19 8.35 1.31
CA ALA A 3 -14.27 9.31 1.11
C ALA A 3 -13.80 10.62 0.46
N GLY A 4 -12.58 11.08 0.78
CA GLY A 4 -12.00 12.30 0.23
C GLY A 4 -12.82 13.57 0.54
N THR A 5 -13.50 13.59 1.70
CA THR A 5 -14.40 14.66 2.13
C THR A 5 -13.91 15.32 3.41
N THR A 6 -14.67 16.31 3.92
CA THR A 6 -14.37 16.91 5.21
C THR A 6 -14.68 15.95 6.36
N PRO A 7 -14.02 16.09 7.53
CA PRO A 7 -14.18 15.17 8.66
C PRO A 7 -15.64 15.01 9.12
N GLU A 8 -16.47 16.06 8.99
CA GLU A 8 -17.85 16.10 9.48
C GLU A 8 -18.77 15.11 8.74
N ILE A 9 -18.49 14.86 7.45
CA ILE A 9 -19.31 13.98 6.60
C ILE A 9 -18.58 12.72 6.15
N GLU A 10 -17.30 12.56 6.56
CA GLU A 10 -16.45 11.46 6.10
C GLU A 10 -17.05 10.08 6.43
N VAL A 11 -17.53 9.90 7.65
CA VAL A 11 -18.09 8.62 8.12
C VAL A 11 -19.31 8.22 7.27
N GLU A 12 -20.25 9.12 7.05
CA GLU A 12 -21.46 8.82 6.27
C GLU A 12 -21.14 8.58 4.80
N THR A 13 -20.23 9.39 4.24
CA THR A 13 -19.79 9.21 2.85
C THR A 13 -19.07 7.87 2.68
N LEU A 14 -18.21 7.48 3.62
CA LEU A 14 -17.47 6.24 3.55
C LEU A 14 -18.39 5.02 3.70
N LYS A 15 -19.39 5.06 4.58
CA LYS A 15 -20.43 4.03 4.68
C LYS A 15 -21.18 3.85 3.36
N TRP A 16 -21.68 4.94 2.81
CA TRP A 16 -22.39 4.93 1.52
C TRP A 16 -21.53 4.33 0.41
N LEU A 17 -20.25 4.72 0.33
CA LEU A 17 -19.30 4.18 -0.66
C LEU A 17 -19.05 2.70 -0.44
N MET A 18 -18.88 2.26 0.81
CA MET A 18 -18.68 0.84 1.15
C MET A 18 -19.88 0.00 0.72
N ASP A 19 -21.10 0.45 0.97
CA ASP A 19 -22.32 -0.26 0.59
C ASP A 19 -22.36 -0.47 -0.94
N ILE A 20 -22.17 0.60 -1.72
CA ILE A 20 -22.17 0.53 -3.19
C ILE A 20 -21.09 -0.44 -3.72
N VAL A 21 -19.86 -0.30 -3.21
CA VAL A 21 -18.74 -1.11 -3.70
C VAL A 21 -18.94 -2.58 -3.33
N GLN A 22 -19.38 -2.88 -2.13
CA GLN A 22 -19.62 -4.26 -1.68
C GLN A 22 -20.81 -4.93 -2.34
N ASP A 23 -21.75 -4.17 -2.89
CA ASP A 23 -22.83 -4.71 -3.71
C ASP A 23 -22.39 -4.97 -5.16
N ALA A 24 -21.38 -4.24 -5.63
CA ALA A 24 -20.87 -4.36 -6.99
C ALA A 24 -19.76 -5.40 -7.15
N VAL A 25 -18.96 -5.67 -6.11
CA VAL A 25 -17.78 -6.53 -6.19
C VAL A 25 -17.63 -7.39 -4.92
N ASP A 26 -17.25 -8.65 -5.12
CA ASP A 26 -16.91 -9.60 -4.05
C ASP A 26 -15.39 -9.59 -3.80
N LYS A 27 -14.87 -8.45 -3.37
CA LYS A 27 -13.45 -8.26 -3.04
C LYS A 27 -13.30 -7.59 -1.68
N PRO A 28 -12.25 -7.95 -0.90
CA PRO A 28 -11.95 -7.25 0.33
C PRO A 28 -11.73 -5.76 0.09
N LEU A 29 -12.21 -4.93 1.01
CA LEU A 29 -12.01 -3.50 0.95
C LEU A 29 -10.68 -3.11 1.60
N CYS A 30 -10.01 -2.13 1.02
CA CYS A 30 -9.02 -1.31 1.73
C CYS A 30 -9.74 -0.05 2.22
N ILE A 31 -9.96 0.07 3.53
CA ILE A 31 -10.60 1.22 4.15
C ILE A 31 -9.51 2.27 4.41
N ASP A 32 -9.64 3.43 3.75
CA ASP A 32 -8.62 4.47 3.73
C ASP A 32 -9.16 5.77 4.33
N SER A 33 -8.62 6.13 5.49
CA SER A 33 -8.87 7.41 6.16
C SER A 33 -7.66 7.83 7.01
N PRO A 34 -7.30 9.10 7.03
CA PRO A 34 -6.29 9.65 7.93
C PRO A 34 -6.75 9.64 9.40
N ASN A 35 -8.07 9.55 9.64
CA ASN A 35 -8.69 9.60 10.96
C ASN A 35 -9.01 8.18 11.47
N PRO A 36 -8.33 7.68 12.52
CA PRO A 36 -8.58 6.35 13.04
C PRO A 36 -10.00 6.18 13.61
N ARG A 37 -10.63 7.25 14.09
CA ARG A 37 -12.02 7.21 14.57
C ARG A 37 -13.03 7.03 13.44
N THR A 38 -12.75 7.57 12.25
CA THR A 38 -13.56 7.27 11.06
C THR A 38 -13.48 5.78 10.72
N ILE A 39 -12.28 5.21 10.73
CA ILE A 39 -12.08 3.77 10.47
C ILE A 39 -12.86 2.94 11.50
N GLU A 40 -12.72 3.24 12.80
CA GLU A 40 -13.43 2.56 13.88
C GLU A 40 -14.97 2.61 13.66
N ALA A 41 -15.50 3.77 13.28
CA ALA A 41 -16.94 3.96 13.06
C ALA A 41 -17.48 3.14 11.88
N VAL A 42 -16.67 2.96 10.81
CA VAL A 42 -17.12 2.26 9.60
C VAL A 42 -16.71 0.79 9.56
N PHE A 43 -15.80 0.35 10.39
CA PHE A 43 -15.23 -1.01 10.41
C PHE A 43 -16.29 -2.12 10.37
N LYS A 44 -17.33 -1.99 11.17
CA LYS A 44 -18.42 -2.97 11.28
C LYS A 44 -19.31 -3.10 10.02
N TYR A 45 -19.22 -2.16 9.07
CA TYR A 45 -19.98 -2.22 7.82
C TYR A 45 -19.27 -3.03 6.73
N ALA A 46 -18.01 -3.43 6.94
CA ALA A 46 -17.31 -4.32 6.03
C ALA A 46 -17.88 -5.74 6.11
N LYS A 47 -18.28 -6.29 4.95
CA LYS A 47 -18.88 -7.64 4.86
C LYS A 47 -17.86 -8.77 5.06
N GLN A 48 -16.58 -8.49 4.94
CA GLN A 48 -15.46 -9.44 5.09
C GLN A 48 -14.18 -8.72 5.54
N PRO A 49 -13.21 -9.44 6.12
CA PRO A 49 -11.89 -8.87 6.44
C PRO A 49 -11.21 -8.28 5.21
N GLY A 50 -10.55 -7.16 5.41
CA GLY A 50 -9.86 -6.40 4.37
C GLY A 50 -8.56 -5.79 4.90
N ILE A 51 -8.21 -4.61 4.41
CA ILE A 51 -7.02 -3.88 4.80
C ILE A 51 -7.41 -2.52 5.37
N ILE A 52 -6.77 -2.08 6.44
CA ILE A 52 -6.90 -0.73 6.96
C ILE A 52 -5.72 0.11 6.44
N ASN A 53 -6.00 1.26 5.86
CA ASN A 53 -5.03 2.27 5.46
C ASN A 53 -5.32 3.57 6.20
N SER A 54 -4.60 3.93 7.23
CA SER A 54 -3.36 3.37 7.71
C SER A 54 -3.16 3.64 9.20
N VAL A 55 -2.12 3.02 9.77
CA VAL A 55 -1.55 3.42 11.05
C VAL A 55 -0.19 4.09 10.85
N SER A 56 0.23 4.91 11.81
CA SER A 56 1.55 5.55 11.85
C SER A 56 1.86 5.99 13.26
N GLU A 57 3.09 6.44 13.50
CA GLU A 57 3.51 7.05 14.77
C GLU A 57 3.35 8.59 14.75
N GLU A 58 2.52 9.15 13.83
CA GLU A 58 2.24 10.60 13.78
C GLU A 58 1.43 11.10 14.97
N SER A 59 0.55 10.25 15.51
CA SER A 59 -0.19 10.48 16.73
C SER A 59 -0.22 9.20 17.57
N GLU A 60 -0.24 9.35 18.90
CA GLU A 60 -0.20 8.20 19.81
C GLU A 60 -1.42 7.27 19.68
N ASP A 61 -2.56 7.80 19.23
CA ASP A 61 -3.83 7.10 19.21
C ASP A 61 -4.08 6.21 17.99
N LYS A 62 -3.39 6.41 16.86
CA LYS A 62 -3.66 5.62 15.64
C LYS A 62 -3.48 4.12 15.84
N CYS A 63 -2.33 3.70 16.37
CA CYS A 63 -2.06 2.30 16.66
C CYS A 63 -2.97 1.78 17.79
N ASP A 64 -3.18 2.59 18.83
CA ASP A 64 -3.96 2.22 20.03
C ASP A 64 -5.46 2.05 19.74
N ILE A 65 -5.99 2.66 18.68
CA ILE A 65 -7.36 2.46 18.21
C ILE A 65 -7.44 1.28 17.24
N ILE A 66 -6.54 1.20 16.27
CA ILE A 66 -6.67 0.26 15.15
C ILE A 66 -6.24 -1.16 15.55
N TYR A 67 -5.16 -1.34 16.28
CA TYR A 67 -4.69 -2.69 16.62
C TYR A 67 -5.70 -3.47 17.50
N PRO A 68 -6.31 -2.89 18.55
CA PRO A 68 -7.39 -3.56 19.26
C PRO A 68 -8.57 -3.94 18.36
N LEU A 69 -8.92 -3.07 17.39
CA LEU A 69 -10.05 -3.28 16.49
C LEU A 69 -9.89 -4.52 15.62
N ILE A 70 -8.64 -4.83 15.19
CA ILE A 70 -8.34 -5.98 14.34
C ILE A 70 -7.78 -7.19 15.10
N GLN A 71 -7.69 -7.12 16.42
CA GLN A 71 -7.25 -8.23 17.25
C GLN A 71 -8.16 -9.45 17.08
N GLY A 72 -7.59 -10.65 16.88
CA GLY A 72 -8.33 -11.90 16.74
C GLY A 72 -9.15 -12.00 15.44
N THR A 73 -8.90 -11.16 14.46
CA THR A 73 -9.53 -11.17 13.13
C THR A 73 -8.51 -11.46 12.04
N ASP A 74 -8.98 -11.63 10.79
CA ASP A 74 -8.11 -11.77 9.60
C ASP A 74 -7.83 -10.43 8.89
N TRP A 75 -8.16 -9.30 9.52
CA TRP A 75 -7.86 -7.98 8.98
C TRP A 75 -6.36 -7.72 8.91
N GLN A 76 -5.96 -7.00 7.87
CA GLN A 76 -4.59 -6.56 7.62
C GLN A 76 -4.49 -5.05 7.78
N VAL A 77 -3.28 -4.52 7.91
CA VAL A 77 -3.06 -3.09 8.13
C VAL A 77 -1.85 -2.57 7.38
N ILE A 78 -2.00 -1.41 6.76
CA ILE A 78 -0.89 -0.63 6.21
C ILE A 78 -0.32 0.24 7.32
N ALA A 79 1.00 0.20 7.48
CA ALA A 79 1.73 0.95 8.49
C ALA A 79 2.76 1.88 7.81
N LEU A 80 2.56 3.18 7.96
CA LEU A 80 3.40 4.21 7.34
C LEU A 80 4.62 4.50 8.21
N THR A 81 5.80 4.55 7.62
CA THR A 81 7.05 4.84 8.35
C THR A 81 7.25 6.35 8.59
N CYS A 82 6.26 6.99 9.22
CA CYS A 82 6.33 8.38 9.66
C CYS A 82 5.92 8.52 11.13
N ASP A 83 6.36 9.60 11.75
CA ASP A 83 6.06 9.95 13.13
C ASP A 83 5.65 11.43 13.25
N SER A 84 5.51 11.94 14.48
CA SER A 84 5.11 13.32 14.75
C SER A 84 6.01 14.40 14.10
N ARG A 85 7.21 14.02 13.63
CA ARG A 85 8.13 14.88 12.89
C ARG A 85 7.88 14.87 11.39
N GLY A 86 6.97 14.03 10.92
CA GLY A 86 6.66 13.79 9.50
C GLY A 86 7.41 12.62 8.89
N ILE A 87 7.62 12.65 7.56
CA ILE A 87 8.32 11.58 6.83
C ILE A 87 9.83 11.67 7.06
N PRO A 88 10.48 10.62 7.60
CA PRO A 88 11.92 10.65 7.85
C PRO A 88 12.74 10.83 6.58
N SER A 89 13.76 11.66 6.65
CA SER A 89 14.71 11.88 5.55
C SER A 89 15.73 10.76 5.39
N ASP A 90 15.92 9.92 6.41
CA ASP A 90 16.90 8.84 6.46
C ASP A 90 16.26 7.46 6.58
N VAL A 91 17.00 6.45 6.20
CA VAL A 91 16.56 5.04 6.18
C VAL A 91 16.46 4.46 7.59
N GLN A 92 17.39 4.82 8.48
CA GLN A 92 17.45 4.22 9.82
C GLN A 92 16.20 4.56 10.64
N THR A 93 15.76 5.81 10.61
CA THR A 93 14.55 6.25 11.31
C THR A 93 13.31 5.49 10.78
N ARG A 94 13.20 5.23 9.47
CA ARG A 94 12.10 4.41 8.90
C ARG A 94 12.11 2.98 9.45
N ILE A 95 13.28 2.39 9.60
CA ILE A 95 13.46 1.06 10.19
C ILE A 95 13.06 1.06 11.67
N ASP A 96 13.46 2.07 12.42
CA ASP A 96 13.15 2.13 13.85
C ASP A 96 11.65 2.34 14.09
N ILE A 97 10.98 3.19 13.29
CA ILE A 97 9.51 3.31 13.30
C ILE A 97 8.85 1.96 12.96
N THR A 98 9.36 1.24 11.95
CA THR A 98 8.85 -0.10 11.61
C THR A 98 8.91 -1.05 12.81
N LYS A 99 10.03 -1.09 13.53
CA LYS A 99 10.17 -1.93 14.73
C LYS A 99 9.13 -1.58 15.79
N ILE A 100 8.98 -0.29 16.09
CA ILE A 100 8.00 0.19 17.08
C ILE A 100 6.60 -0.27 16.70
N MET A 101 6.18 -0.08 15.45
CA MET A 101 4.84 -0.48 14.98
C MET A 101 4.63 -1.99 15.03
N VAL A 102 5.63 -2.80 14.63
CA VAL A 102 5.56 -4.26 14.71
C VAL A 102 5.49 -4.75 16.15
N GLU A 103 6.28 -4.17 17.06
CA GLU A 103 6.25 -4.47 18.49
C GLU A 103 4.89 -4.11 19.12
N LYS A 104 4.32 -2.96 18.75
CA LYS A 104 2.96 -2.59 19.19
C LYS A 104 1.92 -3.58 18.66
N ALA A 105 1.97 -3.93 17.38
CA ALA A 105 1.06 -4.89 16.75
C ALA A 105 1.12 -6.28 17.42
N ALA A 106 2.32 -6.74 17.78
CA ALA A 106 2.53 -8.03 18.44
C ALA A 106 1.82 -8.12 19.80
N LYS A 107 1.65 -7.02 20.53
CA LYS A 107 0.89 -6.99 21.79
C LYS A 107 -0.58 -7.37 21.62
N TYR A 108 -1.11 -7.19 20.40
CA TYR A 108 -2.48 -7.54 20.02
C TYR A 108 -2.56 -8.83 19.19
N GLY A 109 -1.46 -9.61 19.13
CA GLY A 109 -1.41 -10.86 18.38
C GLY A 109 -1.44 -10.68 16.86
N ILE A 110 -1.11 -9.48 16.38
CA ILE A 110 -1.01 -9.20 14.93
C ILE A 110 0.40 -9.59 14.48
N THR A 111 0.47 -10.61 13.62
CA THR A 111 1.72 -11.15 13.10
C THR A 111 2.25 -10.33 11.91
N PRO A 112 3.57 -10.34 11.62
CA PRO A 112 4.16 -9.55 10.53
C PRO A 112 3.53 -9.79 9.14
N ASP A 113 3.05 -10.99 8.85
CA ASP A 113 2.35 -11.33 7.59
C ASP A 113 0.98 -10.63 7.42
N ARG A 114 0.48 -9.97 8.47
CA ARG A 114 -0.72 -9.13 8.43
C ARG A 114 -0.42 -7.64 8.30
N ILE A 115 0.84 -7.26 8.24
CA ILE A 115 1.30 -5.87 8.21
C ILE A 115 1.91 -5.56 6.84
N TYR A 116 1.46 -4.47 6.24
CA TYR A 116 2.02 -3.87 5.03
C TYR A 116 2.77 -2.61 5.40
N ILE A 117 4.09 -2.64 5.39
CA ILE A 117 4.89 -1.44 5.62
C ILE A 117 4.95 -0.61 4.34
N ASP A 118 4.59 0.67 4.44
CA ASP A 118 4.94 1.67 3.43
C ASP A 118 6.17 2.44 3.90
N PRO A 119 7.36 2.20 3.30
CA PRO A 119 8.57 2.95 3.63
C PRO A 119 8.49 4.43 3.23
N LEU A 120 7.40 4.85 2.61
CA LEU A 120 7.11 6.19 2.10
C LEU A 120 8.12 6.68 1.06
N VAL A 121 7.65 6.78 -0.17
CA VAL A 121 8.41 7.41 -1.24
C VAL A 121 8.02 8.88 -1.38
N ILE A 122 9.00 9.76 -1.36
CA ILE A 122 8.83 11.19 -1.63
C ILE A 122 9.03 11.43 -3.12
N ALA A 123 8.39 12.46 -3.68
CA ALA A 123 8.57 12.83 -5.08
C ALA A 123 10.05 13.07 -5.43
N VAL A 124 10.52 12.50 -6.54
CA VAL A 124 11.92 12.69 -6.99
C VAL A 124 12.25 14.14 -7.31
N SER A 125 11.25 14.98 -7.57
CA SER A 125 11.38 16.42 -7.70
C SER A 125 11.80 17.12 -6.41
N THR A 126 11.49 16.50 -5.27
CA THR A 126 11.81 17.01 -3.91
C THR A 126 13.08 16.36 -3.37
N ASP A 127 13.22 15.05 -3.56
CA ASP A 127 14.38 14.27 -3.11
C ASP A 127 14.81 13.26 -4.18
N ASN A 128 15.91 13.55 -4.89
CA ASN A 128 16.43 12.69 -5.93
C ASN A 128 16.98 11.34 -5.43
N GLN A 129 17.13 11.16 -4.13
CA GLN A 129 17.54 9.90 -3.50
C GLN A 129 16.32 9.06 -3.01
N SER A 130 15.10 9.56 -3.21
CA SER A 130 13.89 8.96 -2.64
C SER A 130 13.73 7.48 -2.99
N LEU A 131 13.93 7.09 -4.26
CA LEU A 131 13.91 5.69 -4.67
C LEU A 131 14.99 4.86 -3.95
N LEU A 132 16.22 5.36 -3.86
CA LEU A 132 17.32 4.62 -3.26
C LEU A 132 17.09 4.38 -1.77
N LYS A 133 16.57 5.38 -1.07
CA LYS A 133 16.15 5.27 0.34
C LYS A 133 15.01 4.26 0.51
N PHE A 134 14.00 4.29 -0.38
CA PHE A 134 12.91 3.32 -0.38
C PHE A 134 13.42 1.90 -0.56
N VAL A 135 14.28 1.67 -1.55
CA VAL A 135 14.88 0.36 -1.85
C VAL A 135 15.70 -0.15 -0.67
N GLU A 136 16.54 0.70 -0.06
CA GLU A 136 17.37 0.32 1.08
C GLU A 136 16.51 -0.03 2.30
N ALA A 137 15.51 0.81 2.63
CA ALA A 137 14.57 0.54 3.71
C ALA A 137 13.82 -0.79 3.48
N THR A 138 13.27 -0.99 2.26
CA THR A 138 12.58 -2.22 1.88
C THR A 138 13.43 -3.46 2.13
N LYS A 139 14.67 -3.49 1.65
CA LYS A 139 15.59 -4.63 1.83
C LYS A 139 15.85 -4.92 3.31
N LYS A 140 16.19 -3.90 4.09
CA LYS A 140 16.46 -4.06 5.52
C LYS A 140 15.23 -4.52 6.31
N ILE A 141 14.05 -4.01 5.98
CA ILE A 141 12.79 -4.43 6.62
C ILE A 141 12.49 -5.90 6.29
N LYS A 142 12.64 -6.31 5.02
CA LYS A 142 12.44 -7.71 4.60
C LYS A 142 13.47 -8.68 5.21
N GLU A 143 14.71 -8.24 5.45
CA GLU A 143 15.72 -9.01 6.17
C GLU A 143 15.33 -9.25 7.63
N MET A 144 14.78 -8.23 8.32
CA MET A 144 14.35 -8.34 9.71
C MET A 144 13.04 -9.11 9.87
N TYR A 145 12.11 -8.92 8.95
CA TYR A 145 10.76 -9.48 8.97
C TYR A 145 10.42 -10.11 7.61
N PRO A 146 10.88 -11.33 7.32
CA PRO A 146 10.72 -11.94 5.99
C PRO A 146 9.28 -12.09 5.50
N THR A 147 8.31 -12.21 6.42
CA THR A 147 6.89 -12.40 6.09
C THR A 147 6.11 -11.08 6.01
N ILE A 148 6.70 -9.96 6.43
CA ILE A 148 6.05 -8.65 6.34
C ILE A 148 5.85 -8.26 4.88
N HIS A 149 4.74 -7.59 4.57
CA HIS A 149 4.50 -7.06 3.24
C HIS A 149 5.07 -5.64 3.09
N ILE A 150 5.47 -5.28 1.88
CA ILE A 150 5.89 -3.91 1.53
C ILE A 150 4.92 -3.36 0.49
N THR A 151 4.42 -2.17 0.77
CA THR A 151 3.50 -1.46 -0.12
C THR A 151 3.97 -0.04 -0.42
N SER A 152 3.36 0.60 -1.38
CA SER A 152 3.53 2.03 -1.64
C SER A 152 2.36 2.62 -2.41
N GLY A 153 2.05 3.89 -2.13
CA GLY A 153 1.28 4.75 -3.01
C GLY A 153 2.10 5.09 -4.25
N LEU A 154 1.95 4.27 -5.31
CA LEU A 154 2.89 4.19 -6.43
C LEU A 154 3.17 5.53 -7.11
N SER A 155 2.14 6.39 -7.27
CA SER A 155 2.27 7.64 -8.01
C SER A 155 2.97 8.79 -7.24
N ASN A 156 3.26 8.60 -5.96
CA ASN A 156 3.91 9.62 -5.14
C ASN A 156 5.32 9.94 -5.64
N ILE A 157 6.06 8.94 -6.14
CA ILE A 157 7.42 9.10 -6.66
C ILE A 157 7.53 10.17 -7.75
N SER A 158 6.49 10.37 -8.55
CA SER A 158 6.49 11.23 -9.73
C SER A 158 5.72 12.55 -9.53
N PHE A 159 5.31 12.89 -8.31
CA PHE A 159 4.55 14.10 -8.07
C PHE A 159 5.33 15.34 -8.52
N GLY A 160 4.65 16.26 -9.24
CA GLY A 160 5.28 17.47 -9.80
C GLY A 160 6.13 17.24 -11.07
N MET A 161 6.29 16.00 -11.55
CA MET A 161 7.09 15.69 -12.75
C MET A 161 6.22 15.66 -14.02
N PRO A 162 6.77 16.05 -15.18
CA PRO A 162 6.11 15.80 -16.46
C PRO A 162 6.17 14.30 -16.79
N PHE A 163 5.24 13.83 -17.62
CA PHE A 163 5.22 12.45 -18.14
C PHE A 163 5.31 11.37 -17.05
N ARG A 164 4.58 11.57 -15.96
CA ARG A 164 4.60 10.78 -14.72
C ARG A 164 4.54 9.26 -14.93
N ARG A 165 3.80 8.82 -15.97
CA ARG A 165 3.57 7.38 -16.22
C ARG A 165 4.87 6.58 -16.38
N ILE A 166 5.88 7.12 -17.08
CA ILE A 166 7.17 6.42 -17.26
C ILE A 166 7.92 6.28 -15.94
N ILE A 167 7.90 7.33 -15.11
CA ILE A 167 8.54 7.30 -13.79
C ILE A 167 7.84 6.27 -12.90
N ASN A 168 6.50 6.23 -12.92
CA ASN A 168 5.71 5.27 -12.12
C ASN A 168 5.97 3.81 -12.56
N GLN A 169 6.07 3.55 -13.86
CA GLN A 169 6.40 2.22 -14.40
C GLN A 169 7.81 1.78 -13.97
N SER A 170 8.79 2.67 -14.11
CA SER A 170 10.17 2.40 -13.67
C SER A 170 10.25 2.17 -12.17
N PHE A 171 9.54 2.98 -11.39
CA PHE A 171 9.45 2.80 -9.94
C PHE A 171 8.84 1.45 -9.58
N LEU A 172 7.73 1.05 -10.19
CA LEU A 172 7.11 -0.25 -9.95
C LEU A 172 8.11 -1.39 -10.14
N THR A 173 8.84 -1.40 -11.26
CA THR A 173 9.83 -2.44 -11.56
C THR A 173 10.95 -2.49 -10.51
N LEU A 174 11.53 -1.35 -10.16
CA LEU A 174 12.63 -1.26 -9.22
C LEU A 174 12.20 -1.59 -7.77
N ALA A 175 11.02 -1.12 -7.38
CA ALA A 175 10.45 -1.41 -6.06
C ALA A 175 10.11 -2.90 -5.90
N MET A 176 9.51 -3.53 -6.92
CA MET A 176 9.27 -4.98 -6.93
C MET A 176 10.57 -5.77 -6.82
N TYR A 177 11.61 -5.38 -7.58
CA TYR A 177 12.92 -6.01 -7.49
C TYR A 177 13.57 -5.86 -6.10
N ALA A 178 13.29 -4.76 -5.40
CA ALA A 178 13.73 -4.55 -4.03
C ALA A 178 12.96 -5.39 -2.98
N GLY A 179 11.79 -5.92 -3.31
CA GLY A 179 10.96 -6.73 -2.41
C GLY A 179 9.56 -6.18 -2.12
N MET A 180 9.14 -5.10 -2.79
CA MET A 180 7.76 -4.64 -2.72
C MET A 180 6.83 -5.69 -3.36
N ASP A 181 5.79 -6.10 -2.64
CA ASP A 181 4.87 -7.17 -3.03
C ASP A 181 3.40 -6.71 -3.12
N SER A 182 3.12 -5.46 -2.77
CA SER A 182 1.83 -4.82 -2.97
C SER A 182 1.99 -3.34 -3.36
N ALA A 183 0.95 -2.73 -3.93
CA ALA A 183 0.96 -1.31 -4.30
C ALA A 183 -0.46 -0.75 -4.39
N ILE A 184 -0.62 0.52 -4.04
CA ILE A 184 -1.84 1.29 -4.34
C ILE A 184 -1.64 1.91 -5.72
N MET A 185 -2.38 1.40 -6.71
CA MET A 185 -2.28 1.83 -8.10
C MET A 185 -3.61 1.66 -8.83
N ASP A 186 -3.77 2.32 -9.97
CA ASP A 186 -4.92 2.13 -10.86
C ASP A 186 -4.80 0.79 -11.63
N PRO A 187 -5.63 -0.22 -11.32
CA PRO A 187 -5.57 -1.52 -11.97
C PRO A 187 -6.09 -1.49 -13.42
N THR A 188 -6.77 -0.41 -13.83
CA THR A 188 -7.29 -0.25 -15.19
C THR A 188 -6.26 0.32 -16.15
N ASN A 189 -5.15 0.84 -15.62
CA ASN A 189 -4.05 1.36 -16.42
C ASN A 189 -3.29 0.22 -17.11
N ARG A 190 -3.52 0.07 -18.42
CA ARG A 190 -2.97 -1.01 -19.25
C ARG A 190 -1.43 -1.02 -19.30
N GLU A 191 -0.80 0.14 -19.35
CA GLU A 191 0.66 0.27 -19.38
C GLU A 191 1.26 -0.17 -18.04
N MET A 192 0.61 0.20 -16.92
CA MET A 192 1.02 -0.22 -15.59
C MET A 192 0.85 -1.71 -15.40
N LEU A 193 -0.27 -2.28 -15.86
CA LEU A 193 -0.50 -3.73 -15.85
C LEU A 193 0.55 -4.46 -16.70
N ALA A 194 0.90 -3.92 -17.88
CA ALA A 194 1.94 -4.49 -18.72
C ALA A 194 3.31 -4.49 -18.03
N THR A 195 3.66 -3.39 -17.35
CA THR A 195 4.90 -3.26 -16.58
C THR A 195 4.93 -4.26 -15.43
N LEU A 196 3.83 -4.39 -14.67
CA LEU A 196 3.71 -5.37 -13.57
C LEU A 196 3.97 -6.80 -14.08
N LEU A 197 3.27 -7.20 -15.14
CA LEU A 197 3.39 -8.56 -15.69
C LEU A 197 4.78 -8.82 -16.31
N ALA A 198 5.36 -7.84 -16.99
CA ALA A 198 6.72 -7.93 -17.53
C ALA A 198 7.76 -8.07 -16.41
N THR A 199 7.61 -7.29 -15.33
CA THR A 199 8.47 -7.41 -14.15
C THR A 199 8.37 -8.79 -13.51
N GLN A 200 7.16 -9.35 -13.35
CA GLN A 200 6.98 -10.72 -12.84
C GLN A 200 7.64 -11.78 -13.72
N VAL A 201 7.61 -11.62 -15.05
CA VAL A 201 8.33 -12.51 -15.99
C VAL A 201 9.84 -12.44 -15.74
N LEU A 202 10.40 -11.22 -15.69
CA LEU A 202 11.84 -11.01 -15.48
C LEU A 202 12.33 -11.50 -14.12
N MET A 203 11.48 -11.44 -13.09
CA MET A 203 11.78 -11.95 -11.75
C MET A 203 11.55 -13.47 -11.60
N GLY A 204 11.15 -14.18 -12.66
CA GLY A 204 10.86 -15.61 -12.61
C GLY A 204 9.57 -15.99 -11.87
N GLN A 205 8.70 -15.03 -11.61
CA GLN A 205 7.43 -15.22 -10.88
C GLN A 205 6.26 -15.62 -11.80
N ASP A 206 6.44 -15.59 -13.11
CA ASP A 206 5.46 -16.04 -14.11
C ASP A 206 5.97 -17.28 -14.85
N ARG A 207 5.63 -18.45 -14.32
CA ARG A 207 6.08 -19.74 -14.90
C ARG A 207 5.66 -19.86 -16.37
N HIS A 208 6.64 -20.05 -17.24
CA HIS A 208 6.46 -20.13 -18.70
C HIS A 208 5.78 -18.88 -19.30
N CYS A 209 5.90 -17.70 -18.68
CA CYS A 209 5.30 -16.43 -19.12
C CYS A 209 3.78 -16.51 -19.36
N ARG A 210 3.08 -17.39 -18.65
CA ARG A 210 1.67 -17.69 -18.92
C ARG A 210 0.74 -16.52 -18.66
N LYS A 211 0.96 -15.80 -17.54
CA LYS A 211 0.12 -14.64 -17.19
C LYS A 211 0.29 -13.54 -18.22
N PHE A 212 1.55 -13.22 -18.56
CA PHE A 212 1.90 -12.18 -19.55
C PHE A 212 1.29 -12.49 -20.93
N ILE A 213 1.53 -13.72 -21.44
CA ILE A 213 1.01 -14.14 -22.75
C ILE A 213 -0.53 -14.14 -22.77
N THR A 214 -1.16 -14.60 -21.68
CA THR A 214 -2.63 -14.61 -21.57
C THR A 214 -3.20 -13.19 -21.56
N ALA A 215 -2.59 -12.28 -20.82
CA ALA A 215 -3.01 -10.88 -20.76
C ALA A 215 -2.89 -10.21 -22.14
N TYR A 216 -1.81 -10.47 -22.88
CA TYR A 216 -1.63 -9.99 -24.25
C TYR A 216 -2.69 -10.54 -25.21
N ARG A 217 -2.93 -11.86 -25.18
CA ARG A 217 -3.95 -12.52 -26.04
C ARG A 217 -5.37 -12.00 -25.77
N LYS A 218 -5.69 -11.71 -24.51
CA LYS A 218 -6.97 -11.12 -24.11
C LYS A 218 -7.08 -9.62 -24.42
N GLY A 219 -6.01 -9.00 -24.92
CA GLY A 219 -5.99 -7.57 -25.19
C GLY A 219 -5.95 -6.69 -23.92
N ASN A 220 -5.62 -7.25 -22.76
CA ASN A 220 -5.50 -6.49 -21.51
C ASN A 220 -4.22 -5.61 -21.49
N ILE A 221 -3.19 -6.02 -22.22
CA ILE A 221 -1.93 -5.30 -22.39
C ILE A 221 -1.55 -5.20 -23.86
N GLY A 222 -0.57 -4.36 -24.22
CA GLY A 222 -0.13 -4.12 -25.58
C GLY A 222 -1.02 -3.10 -26.32
N PRO A 223 -0.82 -2.91 -27.65
CA PRO A 223 -1.61 -1.99 -28.46
C PRO A 223 -3.12 -2.31 -28.36
N LYS A 224 -3.98 -1.28 -28.40
CA LYS A 224 -5.41 -1.53 -28.56
C LYS A 224 -5.61 -2.15 -29.94
N LYS A 225 -6.29 -3.30 -29.99
CA LYS A 225 -6.76 -3.82 -31.28
C LYS A 225 -7.87 -2.88 -31.76
N GLU A 226 -7.73 -2.38 -32.98
CA GLU A 226 -8.78 -1.63 -33.69
C GLU A 226 -10.02 -2.50 -33.89
#